data_64ebaed94566a8e8b18bf43aab34c3b9
#
_entry.id   64ebaed94566a8e8b18bf43aab34c3b9
#
_cell.length_a   1.000
_cell.length_b   1.000
_cell.length_c   1.000
_cell.angle_alpha   90.00
_cell.angle_beta   90.00
_cell.angle_gamma   90.00
#
_symmetry.space_group_name_H-M   'P 1'
#
loop_
_entity.id
_entity.type
_entity.pdbx_description
1 polymer ?
#
loop_
_entity_poly.entity_id
_entity_poly.type
_entity_poly.pdbx_seq_one_letter_code
_entity_poly.pdbx_strand_id
1 'polypeptide(L)'
;MTKDQSLLREGEHLLSEIKSLGEELLAERNEPALLPAIYTRRSIRKFVDTPLTGDEVQVLLEAGLRAPSSKNKHTTQFILVEDRETLDRLSRMRESGALFLQQVPLGIVVLGSPMECERWIADDSLAAGYIQLQAEALGLGSCWADAYGCYTGAGQESA
;
A
#
# COMPACT_ATOMS: atom_id res chain seq x y z
N MET A 1 -5.98 18.21 35.41
CA MET A 1 -5.91 17.19 34.32
C MET A 1 -7.27 17.21 33.66
N THR A 2 -7.33 17.59 32.39
CA THR A 2 -8.60 17.65 31.66
C THR A 2 -9.07 16.25 31.26
N LYS A 3 -10.37 16.04 31.11
CA LYS A 3 -10.99 14.77 30.73
C LYS A 3 -10.39 14.22 29.41
N ASP A 4 -9.98 15.10 28.51
CA ASP A 4 -9.31 14.74 27.25
C ASP A 4 -7.92 14.16 27.43
N GLN A 5 -7.14 14.64 28.41
CA GLN A 5 -5.81 14.10 28.73
C GLN A 5 -5.89 12.70 29.37
N SER A 6 -6.98 12.40 30.08
CA SER A 6 -7.23 11.08 30.66
C SER A 6 -7.56 10.06 29.56
N LEU A 7 -8.43 10.43 28.59
CA LEU A 7 -8.82 9.58 27.48
C LEU A 7 -7.64 9.29 26.53
N LEU A 8 -6.76 10.27 26.28
CA LEU A 8 -5.56 10.07 25.49
C LEU A 8 -4.59 9.08 26.14
N ARG A 9 -4.37 9.18 27.46
CA ARG A 9 -3.51 8.22 28.20
C ARG A 9 -4.10 6.81 28.26
N GLU A 10 -5.41 6.69 28.42
CA GLU A 10 -6.10 5.38 28.33
C GLU A 10 -5.95 4.77 26.92
N GLY A 11 -6.09 5.57 25.87
CA GLY A 11 -5.88 5.13 24.50
C GLY A 11 -4.45 4.67 24.23
N GLU A 12 -3.44 5.40 24.72
CA GLU A 12 -2.03 5.03 24.62
C GLU A 12 -1.71 3.74 25.41
N HIS A 13 -2.32 3.58 26.58
CA HIS A 13 -2.15 2.37 27.39
C HIS A 13 -2.75 1.14 26.70
N LEU A 14 -3.99 1.25 26.21
CA LEU A 14 -4.65 0.19 25.42
C LEU A 14 -3.86 -0.22 24.19
N LEU A 15 -3.31 0.75 23.45
CA LEU A 15 -2.46 0.49 22.30
C LEU A 15 -1.17 -0.25 22.68
N SER A 16 -0.58 0.10 23.82
CA SER A 16 0.59 -0.57 24.38
C SER A 16 0.29 -2.01 24.78
N GLU A 17 -0.85 -2.25 25.43
CA GLU A 17 -1.29 -3.60 25.81
C GLU A 17 -1.59 -4.49 24.62
N ILE A 18 -2.28 -3.95 23.60
CA ILE A 18 -2.55 -4.68 22.33
C ILE A 18 -1.25 -5.04 21.64
N LYS A 19 -0.27 -4.14 21.64
CA LYS A 19 1.05 -4.40 21.06
C LYS A 19 1.79 -5.50 21.81
N SER A 20 1.80 -5.45 23.13
CA SER A 20 2.44 -6.47 23.99
C SER A 20 1.80 -7.84 23.82
N LEU A 21 0.46 -7.91 23.80
CA LEU A 21 -0.28 -9.15 23.54
C LEU A 21 0.01 -9.73 22.16
N GLY A 22 0.15 -8.85 21.16
CA GLY A 22 0.54 -9.25 19.80
C GLY A 22 1.94 -9.85 19.77
N GLU A 23 2.90 -9.25 20.47
CA GLU A 23 4.28 -9.75 20.58
C GLU A 23 4.35 -11.10 21.32
N GLU A 24 3.56 -11.29 22.40
CA GLU A 24 3.45 -12.57 23.12
C GLU A 24 2.83 -13.67 22.25
N LEU A 25 1.73 -13.39 21.54
CA LEU A 25 1.10 -14.34 20.61
C LEU A 25 2.02 -14.75 19.46
N LEU A 26 2.94 -13.88 19.06
CA LEU A 26 3.94 -14.16 18.02
C LEU A 26 5.10 -15.01 18.57
N ALA A 27 5.50 -14.80 19.80
CA ALA A 27 6.55 -15.57 20.46
C ALA A 27 6.14 -17.04 20.69
N GLU A 28 4.84 -17.31 20.90
CA GLU A 28 4.29 -18.65 21.03
C GLU A 28 4.12 -19.41 19.71
N ARG A 29 4.11 -18.70 18.57
CA ARG A 29 4.03 -19.27 17.23
C ARG A 29 5.40 -19.29 16.58
N ASN A 30 6.01 -20.44 16.48
CA ASN A 30 7.32 -20.68 15.84
C ASN A 30 7.30 -20.48 14.29
N GLU A 31 6.38 -19.66 13.75
CA GLU A 31 6.26 -19.39 12.32
C GLU A 31 6.31 -17.87 12.04
N PRO A 32 6.94 -17.43 10.94
CA PRO A 32 6.92 -16.05 10.51
C PRO A 32 5.47 -15.66 10.15
N ALA A 33 4.77 -15.07 11.10
CA ALA A 33 3.37 -14.74 10.95
C ALA A 33 3.19 -13.42 10.19
N LEU A 34 2.17 -13.34 9.35
CA LEU A 34 1.69 -12.12 8.69
C LEU A 34 1.32 -11.02 9.71
N LEU A 35 1.00 -11.42 10.94
CA LEU A 35 0.52 -10.54 11.99
C LEU A 35 1.50 -9.40 12.34
N PRO A 36 2.85 -9.60 12.42
CA PRO A 36 3.79 -8.49 12.59
C PRO A 36 3.64 -7.40 11.52
N ALA A 37 3.57 -7.79 10.25
CA ALA A 37 3.41 -6.85 9.16
C ALA A 37 2.10 -6.04 9.25
N ILE A 38 1.01 -6.67 9.72
CA ILE A 38 -0.27 -6.00 9.96
C ILE A 38 -0.13 -4.94 11.07
N TYR A 39 0.58 -5.25 12.16
CA TYR A 39 0.75 -4.33 13.28
C TYR A 39 1.71 -3.18 13.01
N THR A 40 2.79 -3.43 12.27
CA THR A 40 3.87 -2.46 12.08
C THR A 40 3.71 -1.61 10.84
N ARG A 41 3.02 -2.11 9.80
CA ARG A 41 2.84 -1.37 8.55
C ARG A 41 2.27 0.03 8.78
N ARG A 42 2.94 1.02 8.18
CA ARG A 42 2.51 2.42 8.16
C ARG A 42 2.62 2.99 6.74
N SER A 43 1.88 4.05 6.49
CA SER A 43 2.02 4.84 5.26
C SER A 43 3.28 5.72 5.36
N ILE A 44 4.36 5.25 4.78
CA ILE A 44 5.66 5.93 4.73
C ILE A 44 5.67 6.87 3.52
N ARG A 45 6.07 8.13 3.73
CA ARG A 45 6.10 9.17 2.68
C ARG A 45 7.47 9.84 2.53
N LYS A 46 8.48 9.32 3.22
CA LYS A 46 9.88 9.70 3.04
C LYS A 46 10.65 8.44 2.70
N PHE A 47 11.32 8.45 1.58
CA PHE A 47 12.01 7.29 1.03
C PHE A 47 13.48 7.60 0.82
N VAL A 48 14.29 6.56 0.81
CA VAL A 48 15.68 6.60 0.38
C VAL A 48 15.74 6.31 -1.12
N ASP A 49 16.69 6.93 -1.82
CA ASP A 49 16.87 6.73 -3.26
C ASP A 49 17.77 5.50 -3.52
N THR A 50 17.29 4.35 -3.02
CA THR A 50 17.95 3.06 -3.22
C THR A 50 17.03 2.18 -4.04
N PRO A 51 17.41 1.77 -5.25
CA PRO A 51 16.61 0.86 -6.07
C PRO A 51 16.32 -0.46 -5.35
N LEU A 52 15.16 -1.02 -5.60
CA LEU A 52 14.82 -2.37 -5.15
C LEU A 52 15.57 -3.40 -6.02
N THR A 53 15.88 -4.54 -5.42
CA THR A 53 16.40 -5.69 -6.16
C THR A 53 15.30 -6.34 -7.00
N GLY A 54 15.69 -7.05 -8.07
CA GLY A 54 14.72 -7.80 -8.88
C GLY A 54 13.92 -8.81 -8.08
N ASP A 55 14.54 -9.45 -7.09
CA ASP A 55 13.89 -10.44 -6.22
C ASP A 55 12.83 -9.77 -5.32
N GLU A 56 13.13 -8.59 -4.75
CA GLU A 56 12.15 -7.82 -3.97
C GLU A 56 10.95 -7.42 -4.81
N VAL A 57 11.19 -6.92 -6.03
CA VAL A 57 10.13 -6.54 -6.97
C VAL A 57 9.27 -7.75 -7.33
N GLN A 58 9.89 -8.88 -7.62
CA GLN A 58 9.18 -10.12 -7.96
C GLN A 58 8.27 -10.57 -6.82
N VAL A 59 8.76 -10.57 -5.59
CA VAL A 59 8.00 -10.98 -4.40
C VAL A 59 6.83 -10.03 -4.13
N LEU A 60 7.00 -8.74 -4.36
CA LEU A 60 5.91 -7.74 -4.25
C LEU A 60 4.82 -8.00 -5.28
N LEU A 61 5.19 -8.23 -6.54
CA LEU A 61 4.22 -8.54 -7.61
C LEU A 61 3.51 -9.86 -7.35
N GLU A 62 4.21 -10.88 -6.90
CA GLU A 62 3.62 -12.17 -6.55
C GLU A 62 2.56 -12.01 -5.46
N ALA A 63 2.82 -11.20 -4.43
CA ALA A 63 1.84 -10.91 -3.39
C ALA A 63 0.55 -10.29 -3.97
N GLY A 64 0.68 -9.30 -4.87
CA GLY A 64 -0.45 -8.70 -5.55
C GLY A 64 -1.23 -9.67 -6.44
N LEU A 65 -0.52 -10.51 -7.20
CA LEU A 65 -1.11 -11.53 -8.07
C LEU A 65 -1.85 -12.63 -7.30
N ARG A 66 -1.44 -12.91 -6.06
CA ARG A 66 -2.08 -13.90 -5.18
C ARG A 66 -3.26 -13.34 -4.39
N ALA A 67 -3.54 -12.05 -4.48
CA ALA A 67 -4.70 -11.48 -3.84
C ALA A 67 -5.99 -12.12 -4.38
N PRO A 68 -7.01 -12.36 -3.53
CA PRO A 68 -8.29 -12.89 -3.99
C PRO A 68 -8.96 -11.89 -4.94
N SER A 69 -9.68 -12.41 -5.92
CA SER A 69 -10.43 -11.61 -6.88
C SER A 69 -11.85 -12.09 -7.06
N SER A 70 -12.74 -11.19 -7.45
CA SER A 70 -14.15 -11.48 -7.70
C SER A 70 -14.32 -12.56 -8.76
N LYS A 71 -15.02 -13.63 -8.40
CA LYS A 71 -15.27 -14.81 -9.26
C LYS A 71 -13.94 -15.47 -9.76
N ASN A 72 -12.86 -15.24 -9.03
CA ASN A 72 -11.51 -15.75 -9.38
C ASN A 72 -11.05 -15.31 -10.78
N LYS A 73 -11.38 -14.09 -11.19
CA LYS A 73 -11.09 -13.60 -12.55
C LYS A 73 -9.65 -13.12 -12.74
N HIS A 74 -8.99 -12.66 -11.67
CA HIS A 74 -7.60 -12.15 -11.69
C HIS A 74 -7.34 -11.13 -12.81
N THR A 75 -8.22 -10.13 -12.91
CA THR A 75 -8.14 -9.09 -13.96
C THR A 75 -7.23 -7.92 -13.59
N THR A 76 -6.76 -7.86 -12.34
CA THR A 76 -5.83 -6.82 -11.88
C THR A 76 -4.49 -6.93 -12.60
N GLN A 77 -4.01 -5.80 -13.10
CA GLN A 77 -2.72 -5.67 -13.80
C GLN A 77 -1.80 -4.72 -13.03
N PHE A 78 -0.49 -4.88 -13.23
CA PHE A 78 0.51 -4.05 -12.58
C PHE A 78 1.46 -3.44 -13.61
N ILE A 79 1.76 -2.13 -13.44
CA ILE A 79 2.82 -1.46 -14.19
C ILE A 79 3.86 -0.99 -13.18
N LEU A 80 5.11 -1.38 -13.40
CA LEU A 80 6.26 -0.91 -12.65
C LEU A 80 6.75 0.41 -13.25
N VAL A 81 6.97 1.40 -12.42
CA VAL A 81 7.44 2.72 -12.81
C VAL A 81 8.68 3.07 -11.98
N GLU A 82 9.84 3.05 -12.64
CA GLU A 82 11.14 3.44 -12.07
C GLU A 82 11.65 4.74 -12.69
N ASP A 83 11.07 5.10 -13.85
CA ASP A 83 11.42 6.33 -14.56
C ASP A 83 11.06 7.57 -13.75
N ARG A 84 12.06 8.40 -13.46
CA ARG A 84 11.94 9.60 -12.61
C ARG A 84 10.97 10.63 -13.18
N GLU A 85 10.96 10.82 -14.49
CA GLU A 85 10.05 11.77 -15.14
C GLU A 85 8.59 11.32 -14.98
N THR A 86 8.33 10.04 -15.18
CA THR A 86 7.00 9.46 -15.02
C THR A 86 6.55 9.51 -13.56
N LEU A 87 7.43 9.21 -12.60
CA LEU A 87 7.13 9.35 -11.17
C LEU A 87 6.82 10.79 -10.78
N ASP A 88 7.56 11.77 -11.33
CA ASP A 88 7.28 13.19 -11.11
C ASP A 88 5.91 13.59 -11.71
N ARG A 89 5.56 13.13 -12.87
CA ARG A 89 4.24 13.35 -13.48
C ARG A 89 3.12 12.73 -12.61
N LEU A 90 3.29 11.49 -12.16
CA LEU A 90 2.34 10.82 -11.26
C LEU A 90 2.20 11.55 -9.92
N SER A 91 3.26 12.16 -9.40
CA SER A 91 3.20 12.92 -8.15
C SER A 91 2.22 14.10 -8.22
N ARG A 92 1.93 14.59 -9.41
CA ARG A 92 1.04 15.72 -9.70
C ARG A 92 -0.37 15.31 -10.14
N MET A 93 -0.69 14.02 -10.12
CA MET A 93 -2.02 13.52 -10.51
C MET A 93 -3.15 14.03 -9.60
N ARG A 94 -2.79 14.52 -8.41
CA ARG A 94 -3.71 15.11 -7.42
C ARG A 94 -3.13 16.42 -6.89
N GLU A 95 -4.01 17.31 -6.44
CA GLU A 95 -3.59 18.56 -5.78
C GLU A 95 -2.79 18.30 -4.49
N SER A 96 -3.08 17.21 -3.79
CA SER A 96 -2.38 16.80 -2.56
C SER A 96 -2.33 15.29 -2.39
N GLY A 97 -1.39 14.81 -1.57
CA GLY A 97 -1.31 13.40 -1.15
C GLY A 97 -0.50 12.49 -2.05
N ALA A 98 0.02 12.95 -3.20
CA ALA A 98 0.84 12.16 -4.12
C ALA A 98 2.29 12.66 -4.27
N LEU A 99 2.66 13.81 -3.69
CA LEU A 99 3.99 14.42 -3.87
C LEU A 99 5.15 13.51 -3.43
N PHE A 100 4.93 12.56 -2.54
CA PHE A 100 5.96 11.60 -2.12
C PHE A 100 6.45 10.71 -3.26
N LEU A 101 5.69 10.56 -4.35
CA LEU A 101 6.10 9.80 -5.54
C LEU A 101 7.36 10.38 -6.21
N GLN A 102 7.69 11.65 -5.98
CA GLN A 102 8.95 12.25 -6.44
C GLN A 102 10.20 11.64 -5.80
N GLN A 103 10.06 10.93 -4.67
CA GLN A 103 11.17 10.42 -3.87
C GLN A 103 11.22 8.88 -3.83
N VAL A 104 10.25 8.19 -4.43
CA VAL A 104 10.24 6.72 -4.42
C VAL A 104 11.19 6.16 -5.48
N PRO A 105 11.90 5.06 -5.21
CA PRO A 105 12.67 4.36 -6.24
C PRO A 105 11.78 3.55 -7.18
N LEU A 106 10.58 3.15 -6.72
CA LEU A 106 9.64 2.35 -7.50
C LEU A 106 8.20 2.78 -7.20
N GLY A 107 7.40 2.97 -8.25
CA GLY A 107 5.95 3.03 -8.22
C GLY A 107 5.35 1.76 -8.81
N ILE A 108 4.36 1.18 -8.16
CA ILE A 108 3.57 0.06 -8.70
C ILE A 108 2.17 0.60 -8.97
N VAL A 109 1.82 0.75 -10.23
CA VAL A 109 0.47 1.16 -10.63
C VAL A 109 -0.39 -0.09 -10.71
N VAL A 110 -1.48 -0.10 -9.94
CA VAL A 110 -2.46 -1.18 -9.92
C VAL A 110 -3.63 -0.80 -10.79
N LEU A 111 -3.93 -1.60 -11.78
CA LEU A 111 -4.91 -1.32 -12.83
C LEU A 111 -6.00 -2.37 -12.86
N GLY A 112 -7.25 -1.92 -12.90
CA GLY A 112 -8.42 -2.74 -13.13
C GLY A 112 -9.26 -2.22 -14.28
N SER A 113 -10.05 -3.11 -14.88
CA SER A 113 -10.96 -2.79 -15.98
C SER A 113 -12.41 -3.01 -15.55
N PRO A 114 -13.26 -1.98 -15.53
CA PRO A 114 -14.69 -2.15 -15.26
C PRO A 114 -15.39 -3.02 -16.32
N MET A 115 -14.83 -3.12 -17.51
CA MET A 115 -15.36 -3.96 -18.58
C MET A 115 -15.14 -5.46 -18.33
N GLU A 116 -14.07 -5.80 -17.62
CA GLU A 116 -13.70 -7.19 -17.32
C GLU A 116 -14.28 -7.66 -15.99
N CYS A 117 -14.31 -6.78 -15.01
CA CYS A 117 -14.82 -7.06 -13.67
C CYS A 117 -15.51 -5.85 -13.06
N GLU A 118 -16.80 -5.95 -12.78
CA GLU A 118 -17.57 -4.89 -12.10
C GLU A 118 -17.09 -4.58 -10.67
N ARG A 119 -16.31 -5.48 -10.07
CA ARG A 119 -15.73 -5.34 -8.72
C ARG A 119 -14.23 -4.97 -8.77
N TRP A 120 -13.74 -4.52 -9.90
CA TRP A 120 -12.32 -4.21 -10.13
C TRP A 120 -11.71 -3.33 -9.03
N ILE A 121 -12.43 -2.31 -8.51
CA ILE A 121 -11.93 -1.44 -7.43
C ILE A 121 -11.63 -2.24 -6.17
N ALA A 122 -12.51 -3.18 -5.80
CA ALA A 122 -12.31 -4.02 -4.62
C ALA A 122 -11.13 -4.99 -4.84
N ASP A 123 -11.06 -5.62 -6.01
CA ASP A 123 -10.01 -6.56 -6.36
C ASP A 123 -8.63 -5.86 -6.38
N ASP A 124 -8.54 -4.68 -6.99
CA ASP A 124 -7.30 -3.87 -7.03
C ASP A 124 -6.89 -3.36 -5.65
N SER A 125 -7.87 -2.99 -4.82
CA SER A 125 -7.61 -2.56 -3.44
C SER A 125 -7.04 -3.69 -2.61
N LEU A 126 -7.55 -4.92 -2.76
CA LEU A 126 -7.01 -6.10 -2.11
C LEU A 126 -5.58 -6.39 -2.58
N ALA A 127 -5.33 -6.35 -3.89
CA ALA A 127 -4.01 -6.55 -4.45
C ALA A 127 -2.99 -5.54 -3.92
N ALA A 128 -3.35 -4.25 -3.90
CA ALA A 128 -2.51 -3.20 -3.32
C ALA A 128 -2.25 -3.43 -1.81
N GLY A 129 -3.25 -3.88 -1.05
CA GLY A 129 -3.10 -4.22 0.36
C GLY A 129 -2.12 -5.38 0.59
N TYR A 130 -2.18 -6.42 -0.25
CA TYR A 130 -1.25 -7.54 -0.20
C TYR A 130 0.19 -7.10 -0.50
N ILE A 131 0.38 -6.25 -1.53
CA ILE A 131 1.69 -5.67 -1.84
C ILE A 131 2.23 -4.87 -0.64
N GLN A 132 1.40 -4.06 0.02
CA GLN A 132 1.83 -3.26 1.17
C GLN A 132 2.24 -4.13 2.37
N LEU A 133 1.52 -5.21 2.64
CA LEU A 133 1.88 -6.15 3.72
C LEU A 133 3.18 -6.90 3.38
N GLN A 134 3.36 -7.29 2.13
CA GLN A 134 4.60 -7.93 1.69
C GLN A 134 5.79 -6.96 1.74
N ALA A 135 5.59 -5.68 1.37
CA ALA A 135 6.63 -4.65 1.51
C ALA A 135 7.09 -4.52 2.97
N GLU A 136 6.15 -4.43 3.91
CA GLU A 136 6.48 -4.39 5.35
C GLU A 136 7.25 -5.63 5.80
N ALA A 137 6.84 -6.82 5.37
CA ALA A 137 7.54 -8.07 5.70
C ALA A 137 8.98 -8.12 5.14
N LEU A 138 9.26 -7.39 4.06
CA LEU A 138 10.61 -7.21 3.49
C LEU A 138 11.39 -6.06 4.15
N GLY A 139 10.81 -5.34 5.11
CA GLY A 139 11.41 -4.14 5.71
C GLY A 139 11.36 -2.90 4.81
N LEU A 140 10.50 -2.91 3.77
CA LEU A 140 10.32 -1.82 2.83
C LEU A 140 9.17 -0.91 3.26
N GLY A 141 9.40 0.40 3.23
CA GLY A 141 8.34 1.39 3.42
C GLY A 141 7.43 1.48 2.19
N SER A 142 6.13 1.60 2.41
CA SER A 142 5.15 1.77 1.33
C SER A 142 4.10 2.84 1.64
N CYS A 143 3.48 3.41 0.61
CA CYS A 143 2.35 4.30 0.74
C CYS A 143 1.42 4.17 -0.46
N TRP A 144 0.12 4.11 -0.19
CA TRP A 144 -0.90 4.15 -1.22
C TRP A 144 -1.10 5.58 -1.72
N ALA A 145 -1.03 5.79 -3.03
CA ALA A 145 -1.48 6.99 -3.71
C ALA A 145 -2.76 6.64 -4.49
N ASP A 146 -3.91 7.07 -3.98
CA ASP A 146 -5.19 6.81 -4.63
C ASP A 146 -5.31 7.65 -5.91
N ALA A 147 -5.42 6.99 -7.06
CA ALA A 147 -5.59 7.60 -8.36
C ALA A 147 -7.05 7.56 -8.86
N TYR A 148 -7.96 6.94 -8.11
CA TYR A 148 -9.37 6.86 -8.50
C TYR A 148 -10.01 8.24 -8.55
N GLY A 149 -10.66 8.55 -9.68
CA GLY A 149 -11.28 9.86 -9.89
C GLY A 149 -10.31 11.01 -10.18
N CYS A 150 -9.02 10.74 -10.33
CA CYS A 150 -8.06 11.71 -10.79
C CYS A 150 -8.08 11.78 -12.31
N TYR A 151 -8.74 12.80 -12.84
CA TYR A 151 -8.77 13.07 -14.28
C TYR A 151 -7.68 14.10 -14.59
N THR A 152 -6.63 13.71 -15.32
CA THR A 152 -5.78 14.69 -15.98
C THR A 152 -6.59 15.31 -17.11
N GLY A 153 -6.65 16.63 -17.21
CA GLY A 153 -7.54 17.40 -18.13
C GLY A 153 -7.48 17.06 -19.62
N ALA A 154 -6.72 16.03 -20.03
CA ALA A 154 -6.74 15.46 -21.37
C ALA A 154 -8.00 14.61 -21.68
N GLY A 155 -8.84 14.31 -20.68
CA GLY A 155 -10.05 13.51 -20.84
C GLY A 155 -11.34 14.34 -20.99
N GLN A 156 -11.27 15.67 -21.01
CA GLN A 156 -12.44 16.54 -21.17
C GLN A 156 -12.70 17.01 -22.62
N GLU A 157 -11.90 16.56 -23.59
CA GLU A 157 -12.07 16.98 -24.99
C GLU A 157 -12.76 15.95 -25.89
N SER A 158 -13.51 15.02 -25.36
CA SER A 158 -14.33 14.14 -26.21
C SER A 158 -15.63 13.74 -25.52
N ALA A 159 -16.56 14.66 -25.44
CA ALA A 159 -17.98 14.38 -25.31
C ALA A 159 -18.75 15.15 -26.38
#